data_68a969de7902d7a4396cbfeee4c3eb22
#
_entry.id   68a969de7902d7a4396cbfeee4c3eb22
#
_cell.length_a   1.000
_cell.length_b   1.000
_cell.length_c   1.000
_cell.angle_alpha   90.00
_cell.angle_beta   90.00
_cell.angle_gamma   90.00
#
_symmetry.space_group_name_H-M   'P 1'
#
loop_
_entity.id
_entity.type
_entity.pdbx_description
1 polymer ?
#
loop_
_entity_poly.entity_id
_entity_poly.type
_entity_poly.pdbx_seq_one_letter_code
_entity_poly.pdbx_strand_id
1 'polypeptide(L)'
;MHLRLIALGCTLTGALGFIALPPVAARADGVVRPQVSISAPVTDTAYGSRVKFTVTLDPAATNRRVTLYAAPYGGQQQAVATGEVNAQGKWYPTYLITRKTAFTVVPGGRADTALNSARITLGAYARVANRITGYAKTTKISGVTYDVFRGNSTLMLYSTVTPGKHGECLEPETEQYDSATGWDADTKYGCDALDSASHDTAPFSLNLAVGDRYRIRGDYQHGATDLANLNEQGPWVYFVVAK
;
A
#
# COMPACT_ATOMS: atom_id res chain seq x y z
N MET A 1 -39.08 41.07 47.92
CA MET A 1 -38.81 41.44 49.34
C MET A 1 -37.39 41.96 49.38
N HIS A 2 -37.26 43.27 49.64
CA HIS A 2 -36.03 44.02 49.64
C HIS A 2 -35.20 43.74 50.88
N LEU A 3 -33.85 43.75 50.72
CA LEU A 3 -33.03 44.39 51.78
C LEU A 3 -31.71 44.87 51.15
N ARG A 4 -31.55 46.20 51.16
CA ARG A 4 -30.31 46.89 50.97
C ARG A 4 -29.60 47.00 52.33
N LEU A 5 -28.30 46.78 52.32
CA LEU A 5 -27.45 47.31 53.44
C LEU A 5 -26.26 48.06 52.79
N ILE A 6 -26.21 49.33 53.16
CA ILE A 6 -25.12 50.26 52.93
C ILE A 6 -24.21 50.20 54.17
N ALA A 7 -22.93 50.12 53.99
CA ALA A 7 -22.00 50.47 55.09
C ALA A 7 -20.73 51.16 54.53
N LEU A 8 -20.50 52.25 55.13
CA LEU A 8 -19.53 53.32 54.93
C LEU A 8 -18.06 52.88 55.16
N GLY A 9 -17.22 53.49 54.42
CA GLY A 9 -15.88 53.92 54.40
C GLY A 9 -14.91 53.72 55.52
N CYS A 10 -13.65 53.58 55.08
CA CYS A 10 -12.52 54.18 55.76
C CYS A 10 -11.34 54.24 54.79
N THR A 11 -10.95 55.42 54.40
CA THR A 11 -9.76 55.74 53.62
C THR A 11 -8.53 55.72 54.56
N LEU A 12 -7.56 54.86 54.28
CA LEU A 12 -6.21 55.01 54.82
C LEU A 12 -5.23 55.09 53.62
N THR A 13 -4.75 56.28 53.37
CA THR A 13 -3.65 56.59 52.44
C THR A 13 -2.33 56.17 53.08
N GLY A 14 -1.75 55.07 52.68
CA GLY A 14 -0.38 54.67 52.98
C GLY A 14 0.41 54.59 51.67
N ALA A 15 1.22 55.57 51.36
CA ALA A 15 2.14 55.56 50.26
C ALA A 15 3.32 54.62 50.57
N LEU A 16 3.27 53.37 50.10
CA LEU A 16 4.40 52.46 50.05
C LEU A 16 4.96 52.50 48.63
N GLY A 17 6.17 53.10 48.50
CA GLY A 17 6.91 53.11 47.25
C GLY A 17 7.30 51.70 46.85
N PHE A 18 6.57 51.16 45.84
CA PHE A 18 6.98 49.94 45.17
C PHE A 18 8.10 50.27 44.21
N ILE A 19 9.32 49.81 44.53
CA ILE A 19 10.41 49.69 43.57
C ILE A 19 9.98 48.58 42.61
N ALA A 20 9.48 48.96 41.41
CA ALA A 20 9.21 48.02 40.32
C ALA A 20 10.56 47.47 39.83
N LEU A 21 10.91 46.28 40.23
CA LEU A 21 11.95 45.52 39.58
C LEU A 21 11.48 45.27 38.12
N PRO A 22 12.33 45.52 37.09
CA PRO A 22 11.96 45.23 35.73
C PRO A 22 11.67 43.73 35.62
N PRO A 23 10.61 43.34 34.87
CA PRO A 23 10.37 41.93 34.66
C PRO A 23 11.58 41.37 33.91
N VAL A 24 12.29 40.45 34.58
CA VAL A 24 13.24 39.59 33.91
C VAL A 24 12.43 38.80 32.88
N ALA A 25 12.53 39.24 31.63
CA ALA A 25 11.97 38.47 30.53
C ALA A 25 12.61 37.08 30.57
N ALA A 26 11.88 36.12 31.09
CA ALA A 26 12.23 34.71 30.95
C ALA A 26 12.38 34.47 29.44
N ARG A 27 13.62 34.42 28.95
CA ARG A 27 13.91 33.85 27.66
C ARG A 27 13.39 32.41 27.74
N ALA A 28 12.21 32.17 27.20
CA ALA A 28 11.83 30.83 26.80
C ALA A 28 12.89 30.42 25.78
N ASP A 29 13.88 29.64 26.23
CA ASP A 29 14.78 28.94 25.35
C ASP A 29 13.86 28.11 24.46
N GLY A 30 13.60 28.62 23.24
CA GLY A 30 12.78 27.96 22.26
C GLY A 30 13.48 26.66 21.86
N VAL A 31 13.16 25.60 22.57
CA VAL A 31 13.58 24.25 22.15
C VAL A 31 13.07 24.03 20.76
N VAL A 32 13.92 24.26 19.75
CA VAL A 32 13.62 23.99 18.37
C VAL A 32 13.38 22.49 18.26
N ARG A 33 12.12 22.10 18.17
CA ARG A 33 11.75 20.70 17.96
C ARG A 33 11.99 20.35 16.50
N PRO A 34 12.83 19.35 16.20
CA PRO A 34 13.06 18.95 14.82
C PRO A 34 11.78 18.44 14.19
N GLN A 35 11.45 18.97 13.03
CA GLN A 35 10.38 18.47 12.18
C GLN A 35 10.90 17.28 11.37
N VAL A 36 10.17 16.18 11.37
CA VAL A 36 10.49 15.02 10.55
C VAL A 36 9.39 14.80 9.52
N SER A 37 9.77 14.42 8.32
CA SER A 37 8.84 14.00 7.27
C SER A 37 9.32 12.70 6.62
N ILE A 38 8.37 11.96 6.04
CA ILE A 38 8.63 10.76 5.24
C ILE A 38 7.79 10.82 3.97
N SER A 39 8.37 10.47 2.85
CA SER A 39 7.70 10.33 1.57
C SER A 39 8.18 9.10 0.81
N ALA A 40 7.34 8.61 -0.09
CA ALA A 40 7.64 7.56 -1.04
C ALA A 40 7.24 8.01 -2.45
N PRO A 41 7.85 7.47 -3.51
CA PRO A 41 7.52 7.84 -4.89
C PRO A 41 6.14 7.33 -5.33
N VAL A 42 5.56 6.39 -4.59
CA VAL A 42 4.28 5.73 -4.89
C VAL A 42 3.46 5.55 -3.61
N THR A 43 2.14 5.42 -3.75
CA THR A 43 1.21 5.06 -2.67
C THR A 43 0.97 3.56 -2.61
N ASP A 44 1.03 2.90 -3.77
CA ASP A 44 0.78 1.48 -3.94
C ASP A 44 1.82 0.88 -4.87
N THR A 45 2.16 -0.39 -4.65
CA THR A 45 3.20 -1.07 -5.43
C THR A 45 2.92 -2.57 -5.52
N ALA A 46 3.53 -3.26 -6.50
CA ALA A 46 3.41 -4.70 -6.64
C ALA A 46 4.05 -5.44 -5.45
N TYR A 47 3.48 -6.61 -5.12
CA TYR A 47 4.06 -7.53 -4.13
C TYR A 47 5.54 -7.80 -4.41
N GLY A 48 6.36 -7.71 -3.38
CA GLY A 48 7.79 -7.98 -3.49
C GLY A 48 8.63 -6.82 -4.03
N SER A 49 8.04 -5.66 -4.27
CA SER A 49 8.79 -4.46 -4.71
C SER A 49 9.58 -3.85 -3.56
N ARG A 50 10.79 -3.36 -3.87
CA ARG A 50 11.58 -2.54 -2.95
C ARG A 50 11.29 -1.06 -3.18
N VAL A 51 10.76 -0.39 -2.15
CA VAL A 51 10.48 1.04 -2.18
C VAL A 51 11.57 1.78 -1.42
N LYS A 52 12.10 2.84 -2.04
CA LYS A 52 13.04 3.78 -1.43
C LYS A 52 12.27 4.96 -0.88
N PHE A 53 12.39 5.20 0.42
CA PHE A 53 11.80 6.36 1.09
C PHE A 53 12.75 7.54 1.08
N THR A 54 12.19 8.74 1.18
CA THR A 54 12.92 9.95 1.52
C THR A 54 12.45 10.40 2.90
N VAL A 55 13.35 10.36 3.87
CA VAL A 55 13.15 10.91 5.21
C VAL A 55 13.87 12.25 5.27
N THR A 56 13.19 13.30 5.75
CA THR A 56 13.79 14.62 5.93
C THR A 56 13.64 15.05 7.38
N LEU A 57 14.70 15.61 7.93
CA LEU A 57 14.78 16.17 9.28
C LEU A 57 15.18 17.64 9.20
N ASP A 58 14.33 18.53 9.72
CA ASP A 58 14.55 19.98 9.73
C ASP A 58 14.50 20.52 11.18
N PRO A 59 15.43 21.37 11.63
CA PRO A 59 16.63 21.79 10.91
C PRO A 59 17.59 20.63 10.67
N ALA A 60 18.23 20.66 9.49
CA ALA A 60 19.24 19.69 9.14
C ALA A 60 20.39 19.75 10.15
N ALA A 61 20.63 18.64 10.81
CA ALA A 61 21.81 18.44 11.64
C ALA A 61 22.49 17.17 11.18
N THR A 62 23.74 17.25 10.79
CA THR A 62 24.56 16.09 10.47
C THR A 62 24.61 15.12 11.64
N ASN A 63 24.67 13.84 11.34
CA ASN A 63 24.78 12.75 12.33
C ASN A 63 23.57 12.60 13.26
N ARG A 64 22.41 13.14 12.89
CA ARG A 64 21.19 12.88 13.67
C ARG A 64 20.58 11.55 13.26
N ARG A 65 20.48 10.70 14.25
CA ARG A 65 19.91 9.36 14.08
C ARG A 65 18.40 9.44 13.86
N VAL A 66 17.90 8.65 12.93
CA VAL A 66 16.48 8.44 12.66
C VAL A 66 16.19 6.94 12.59
N THR A 67 15.02 6.52 13.03
CA THR A 67 14.58 5.11 12.96
C THR A 67 13.29 5.04 12.20
N LEU A 68 13.24 4.14 11.21
CA LEU A 68 12.06 3.78 10.46
C LEU A 68 11.44 2.53 11.09
N TYR A 69 10.17 2.64 11.44
CA TYR A 69 9.33 1.54 11.89
C TYR A 69 8.37 1.15 10.79
N ALA A 70 8.08 -0.13 10.66
CA ALA A 70 7.05 -0.66 9.79
C ALA A 70 6.02 -1.45 10.61
N ALA A 71 4.75 -1.24 10.32
CA ALA A 71 3.62 -2.00 10.85
C ALA A 71 2.86 -2.61 9.66
N PRO A 72 3.21 -3.83 9.21
CA PRO A 72 2.45 -4.52 8.18
C PRO A 72 1.02 -4.81 8.67
N TYR A 73 0.05 -4.80 7.76
CA TYR A 73 -1.33 -5.13 8.09
C TYR A 73 -1.42 -6.47 8.82
N GLY A 74 -2.11 -6.50 9.96
CA GLY A 74 -2.22 -7.67 10.84
C GLY A 74 -0.95 -7.98 11.64
N GLY A 75 0.13 -7.20 11.49
CA GLY A 75 1.40 -7.37 12.21
C GLY A 75 1.67 -6.26 13.22
N GLN A 76 2.66 -6.50 14.06
CA GLN A 76 3.12 -5.51 15.03
C GLN A 76 4.10 -4.52 14.38
N GLN A 77 4.16 -3.31 14.93
CA GLN A 77 5.15 -2.32 14.55
C GLN A 77 6.55 -2.74 15.01
N GLN A 78 7.51 -2.74 14.08
CA GLN A 78 8.90 -3.11 14.34
C GLN A 78 9.85 -2.07 13.74
N ALA A 79 10.99 -1.86 14.36
CA ALA A 79 12.08 -1.09 13.77
C ALA A 79 12.69 -1.88 12.61
N VAL A 80 12.66 -1.30 11.41
CA VAL A 80 13.13 -1.98 10.18
C VAL A 80 14.40 -1.38 9.60
N ALA A 81 14.70 -0.13 9.96
CA ALA A 81 15.95 0.52 9.59
C ALA A 81 16.29 1.63 10.57
N THR A 82 17.57 1.85 10.80
CA THR A 82 18.09 3.00 11.54
C THR A 82 19.26 3.58 10.75
N GLY A 83 19.34 4.89 10.68
CA GLY A 83 20.40 5.57 9.96
C GLY A 83 20.59 7.00 10.44
N GLU A 84 21.50 7.70 9.80
CA GLU A 84 21.78 9.11 10.07
C GLU A 84 21.45 9.95 8.84
N VAL A 85 20.88 11.13 9.07
CA VAL A 85 20.65 12.07 7.99
C VAL A 85 21.96 12.70 7.53
N ASN A 86 22.06 12.97 6.24
CA ASN A 86 23.20 13.66 5.62
C ASN A 86 23.20 15.17 5.93
N ALA A 87 24.14 15.91 5.36
CA ALA A 87 24.27 17.35 5.54
C ALA A 87 23.04 18.16 5.10
N GLN A 88 22.20 17.60 4.21
CA GLN A 88 20.95 18.18 3.75
C GLN A 88 19.75 17.73 4.60
N GLY A 89 19.97 17.07 5.74
CA GLY A 89 18.94 16.53 6.61
C GLY A 89 18.17 15.34 6.00
N LYS A 90 18.73 14.63 5.02
CA LYS A 90 18.03 13.55 4.29
C LYS A 90 18.63 12.18 4.56
N TRP A 91 17.76 11.17 4.62
CA TRP A 91 18.11 9.76 4.70
C TRP A 91 17.22 8.94 3.78
N TYR A 92 17.74 7.87 3.17
CA TYR A 92 17.07 7.12 2.10
C TYR A 92 16.99 5.62 2.41
N PRO A 93 16.15 5.19 3.36
CA PRO A 93 15.96 3.76 3.62
C PRO A 93 15.17 3.09 2.50
N THR A 94 15.34 1.76 2.40
CA THR A 94 14.54 0.91 1.50
C THR A 94 13.83 -0.17 2.30
N TYR A 95 12.63 -0.57 1.82
CA TYR A 95 11.86 -1.64 2.42
C TYR A 95 11.18 -2.50 1.35
N LEU A 96 11.10 -3.82 1.60
CA LEU A 96 10.41 -4.78 0.73
C LEU A 96 8.93 -4.79 1.09
N ILE A 97 8.08 -4.37 0.15
CA ILE A 97 6.62 -4.30 0.36
C ILE A 97 5.99 -5.65 -0.02
N THR A 98 5.38 -6.31 0.94
CA THR A 98 4.66 -7.59 0.74
C THR A 98 3.18 -7.51 1.07
N ARG A 99 2.78 -6.47 1.79
CA ARG A 99 1.39 -6.16 2.15
C ARG A 99 1.25 -4.70 2.51
N LYS A 100 0.02 -4.23 2.60
CA LYS A 100 -0.27 -2.88 3.11
C LYS A 100 0.50 -2.64 4.41
N THR A 101 1.32 -1.61 4.45
CA THR A 101 2.23 -1.35 5.56
C THR A 101 2.21 0.13 5.93
N ALA A 102 2.01 0.41 7.21
CA ALA A 102 2.18 1.74 7.75
C ALA A 102 3.63 1.93 8.21
N PHE A 103 4.24 3.02 7.78
CA PHE A 103 5.59 3.41 8.14
C PHE A 103 5.55 4.61 9.07
N THR A 104 6.36 4.56 10.12
CA THR A 104 6.53 5.69 11.04
C THR A 104 8.02 5.96 11.16
N VAL A 105 8.42 7.21 10.95
CA VAL A 105 9.80 7.63 11.20
C VAL A 105 9.87 8.45 12.47
N VAL A 106 10.87 8.13 13.30
CA VAL A 106 11.09 8.78 14.58
C VAL A 106 12.55 9.26 14.62
N PRO A 107 12.80 10.56 14.87
CA PRO A 107 14.15 11.04 15.07
C PRO A 107 14.70 10.49 16.39
N GLY A 108 15.96 10.09 16.39
CA GLY A 108 16.69 9.75 17.61
C GLY A 108 16.85 11.00 18.47
N GLY A 109 16.48 10.91 19.72
CA GLY A 109 16.57 11.98 20.70
C GLY A 109 16.53 11.41 22.11
N ARG A 110 16.74 12.27 23.11
CA ARG A 110 16.51 11.90 24.51
C ARG A 110 15.03 11.61 24.73
N ALA A 111 14.73 10.72 25.67
CA ALA A 111 13.37 10.23 25.96
C ALA A 111 12.38 11.33 26.40
N ASP A 112 12.86 12.53 26.73
CA ASP A 112 12.10 13.67 27.22
C ASP A 112 11.69 14.69 26.14
N THR A 113 12.18 14.55 24.91
CA THR A 113 11.69 15.34 23.79
C THR A 113 10.46 14.69 23.19
N ALA A 114 9.30 15.36 23.31
CA ALA A 114 8.09 14.96 22.57
C ALA A 114 8.44 14.90 21.07
N LEU A 115 8.69 13.67 20.59
CA LEU A 115 9.24 13.44 19.28
C LEU A 115 8.13 13.68 18.25
N ASN A 116 8.34 14.62 17.34
CA ASN A 116 7.55 14.69 16.14
C ASN A 116 7.84 13.44 15.31
N SER A 117 6.85 12.61 15.11
CA SER A 117 6.93 11.47 14.20
C SER A 117 6.19 11.80 12.92
N ALA A 118 6.64 11.27 11.79
CA ALA A 118 5.92 11.31 10.53
C ALA A 118 5.48 9.91 10.13
N ARG A 119 4.32 9.82 9.48
CA ARG A 119 3.73 8.55 9.08
C ARG A 119 3.27 8.59 7.63
N ILE A 120 3.43 7.46 6.94
CA ILE A 120 2.89 7.19 5.60
C ILE A 120 2.41 5.74 5.55
N THR A 121 1.43 5.45 4.70
CA THR A 121 0.99 4.08 4.46
C THR A 121 1.14 3.76 2.98
N LEU A 122 1.71 2.60 2.66
CA LEU A 122 1.80 2.07 1.31
C LEU A 122 0.92 0.84 1.19
N GLY A 123 0.15 0.77 0.08
CA GLY A 123 -0.55 -0.43 -0.34
C GLY A 123 0.38 -1.39 -1.09
N ALA A 124 -0.05 -2.65 -1.15
CA ALA A 124 0.62 -3.68 -1.94
C ALA A 124 -0.44 -4.42 -2.76
N TYR A 125 -0.28 -4.46 -4.07
CA TYR A 125 -1.07 -5.36 -4.91
C TYR A 125 -0.69 -6.82 -4.60
N ALA A 126 -1.62 -7.75 -4.76
CA ALA A 126 -1.24 -9.16 -4.81
C ALA A 126 -0.44 -9.42 -6.10
N ARG A 127 0.12 -10.60 -6.24
CA ARG A 127 0.72 -11.06 -7.50
C ARG A 127 -0.07 -12.25 -7.98
N VAL A 128 -0.63 -12.16 -9.19
CA VAL A 128 -1.34 -13.26 -9.85
C VAL A 128 -0.45 -13.84 -10.94
N ALA A 129 -0.41 -15.16 -11.04
CA ALA A 129 0.22 -15.89 -12.13
C ALA A 129 -0.82 -16.83 -12.75
N ASN A 130 -1.00 -16.75 -14.07
CA ASN A 130 -1.94 -17.52 -14.84
C ASN A 130 -1.21 -18.44 -15.83
N ARG A 131 -1.69 -19.66 -15.98
CA ARG A 131 -1.30 -20.57 -17.05
C ARG A 131 -2.50 -21.42 -17.49
N ILE A 132 -2.49 -21.89 -18.73
CA ILE A 132 -3.49 -22.81 -19.25
C ILE A 132 -2.84 -24.13 -19.65
N THR A 133 -3.64 -25.21 -19.63
CA THR A 133 -3.22 -26.53 -20.10
C THR A 133 -4.33 -27.18 -20.91
N GLY A 134 -4.02 -28.29 -21.60
CA GLY A 134 -4.96 -29.00 -22.49
C GLY A 134 -4.76 -28.65 -23.97
N TYR A 135 -3.81 -27.75 -24.28
CA TYR A 135 -3.50 -27.43 -25.69
C TYR A 135 -2.65 -28.50 -26.36
N ALA A 136 -2.76 -28.59 -27.70
CA ALA A 136 -2.03 -29.58 -28.49
C ALA A 136 -0.65 -29.10 -28.95
N LYS A 137 -0.48 -27.80 -29.18
CA LYS A 137 0.75 -27.15 -29.65
C LYS A 137 0.69 -25.64 -29.38
N THR A 138 1.76 -24.94 -29.69
CA THR A 138 1.79 -23.48 -29.69
C THR A 138 1.97 -22.93 -31.10
N THR A 139 1.55 -21.69 -31.33
CA THR A 139 1.79 -20.94 -32.57
C THR A 139 2.09 -19.48 -32.25
N LYS A 140 2.66 -18.76 -33.22
CA LYS A 140 2.86 -17.30 -33.10
C LYS A 140 1.99 -16.56 -34.10
N ILE A 141 1.25 -15.57 -33.63
CA ILE A 141 0.45 -14.67 -34.45
C ILE A 141 0.85 -13.24 -34.09
N SER A 142 1.37 -12.49 -35.06
CA SER A 142 1.85 -11.11 -34.86
C SER A 142 2.82 -10.95 -33.68
N GLY A 143 3.71 -11.93 -33.48
CA GLY A 143 4.72 -11.93 -32.41
C GLY A 143 4.26 -12.46 -31.07
N VAL A 144 2.95 -12.60 -30.83
CA VAL A 144 2.37 -13.15 -29.61
C VAL A 144 2.29 -14.67 -29.71
N THR A 145 2.64 -15.39 -28.65
CA THR A 145 2.49 -16.85 -28.57
C THR A 145 1.07 -17.20 -28.14
N TYR A 146 0.44 -18.11 -28.89
CA TYR A 146 -0.88 -18.65 -28.62
C TYR A 146 -0.80 -20.15 -28.40
N ASP A 147 -1.49 -20.64 -27.39
CA ASP A 147 -1.74 -22.07 -27.19
C ASP A 147 -2.88 -22.53 -28.10
N VAL A 148 -2.68 -23.64 -28.82
CA VAL A 148 -3.64 -24.12 -29.85
C VAL A 148 -4.43 -25.28 -29.27
N PHE A 149 -5.72 -25.08 -29.13
CA PHE A 149 -6.67 -26.10 -28.69
C PHE A 149 -7.39 -26.72 -29.91
N ARG A 150 -7.80 -27.96 -29.77
CA ARG A 150 -8.74 -28.58 -30.70
C ARG A 150 -10.18 -28.19 -30.33
N GLY A 151 -11.06 -28.10 -31.29
CA GLY A 151 -12.49 -27.93 -31.03
C GLY A 151 -13.02 -29.02 -30.08
N ASN A 152 -13.93 -28.65 -29.20
CA ASN A 152 -14.52 -29.49 -28.15
C ASN A 152 -13.54 -30.01 -27.07
N SER A 153 -12.33 -29.45 -26.96
CA SER A 153 -11.45 -29.75 -25.84
C SER A 153 -11.79 -28.91 -24.62
N THR A 154 -11.28 -29.31 -23.45
CA THR A 154 -11.37 -28.54 -22.21
C THR A 154 -10.09 -27.78 -22.00
N LEU A 155 -10.18 -26.48 -21.83
CA LEU A 155 -9.09 -25.63 -21.32
C LEU A 155 -9.12 -25.66 -19.80
N MET A 156 -7.98 -25.87 -19.18
CA MET A 156 -7.83 -25.72 -17.73
C MET A 156 -7.04 -24.45 -17.45
N LEU A 157 -7.65 -23.46 -16.80
CA LEU A 157 -6.96 -22.31 -16.27
C LEU A 157 -6.44 -22.66 -14.86
N TYR A 158 -5.15 -22.42 -14.65
CA TYR A 158 -4.51 -22.50 -13.33
C TYR A 158 -4.05 -21.11 -12.96
N SER A 159 -4.53 -20.64 -11.83
CA SER A 159 -4.14 -19.36 -11.25
C SER A 159 -3.49 -19.55 -9.90
N THR A 160 -2.50 -18.73 -9.59
CA THR A 160 -1.83 -18.73 -8.29
C THR A 160 -1.73 -17.31 -7.81
N VAL A 161 -2.12 -17.05 -6.55
CA VAL A 161 -2.05 -15.73 -5.93
C VAL A 161 -1.00 -15.70 -4.83
N THR A 162 -0.16 -14.68 -4.82
CA THR A 162 0.89 -14.46 -3.82
C THR A 162 0.74 -13.06 -3.21
N PRO A 163 0.81 -12.88 -1.89
CA PRO A 163 0.99 -13.91 -0.84
C PRO A 163 -0.22 -14.80 -0.69
N GLY A 164 -0.12 -15.85 0.15
CA GLY A 164 -1.21 -16.79 0.37
C GLY A 164 -2.55 -16.11 0.66
N LYS A 165 -3.61 -16.49 -0.07
CA LYS A 165 -4.95 -15.88 -0.12
C LYS A 165 -6.06 -16.92 -0.02
N HIS A 166 -5.90 -17.92 0.86
CA HIS A 166 -6.89 -18.97 1.05
C HIS A 166 -8.29 -18.40 1.31
N GLY A 167 -9.28 -18.89 0.57
CA GLY A 167 -10.68 -18.51 0.69
C GLY A 167 -11.05 -17.16 0.06
N GLU A 168 -10.07 -16.40 -0.43
CA GLU A 168 -10.30 -15.17 -1.18
C GLU A 168 -10.72 -15.46 -2.62
N CYS A 169 -11.25 -14.46 -3.29
CA CYS A 169 -11.85 -14.58 -4.61
C CYS A 169 -10.82 -14.53 -5.75
N LEU A 170 -10.90 -15.47 -6.67
CA LEU A 170 -10.37 -15.33 -8.02
C LEU A 170 -11.53 -15.24 -9.01
N GLU A 171 -11.52 -14.24 -9.88
CA GLU A 171 -12.53 -14.04 -10.92
C GLU A 171 -11.89 -14.31 -12.28
N PRO A 172 -12.21 -15.44 -12.96
CA PRO A 172 -11.75 -15.67 -14.32
C PRO A 172 -12.44 -14.71 -15.29
N GLU A 173 -11.69 -14.25 -16.30
CA GLU A 173 -12.18 -13.39 -17.38
C GLU A 173 -11.66 -13.88 -18.72
N THR A 174 -12.53 -13.88 -19.74
CA THR A 174 -12.16 -14.17 -21.13
C THR A 174 -12.45 -12.98 -22.04
N GLU A 175 -11.65 -12.85 -23.08
CA GLU A 175 -11.89 -11.91 -24.18
C GLU A 175 -11.68 -12.58 -25.53
N GLN A 176 -12.47 -12.16 -26.52
CA GLN A 176 -12.34 -12.55 -27.92
C GLN A 176 -11.71 -11.41 -28.72
N TYR A 177 -10.90 -11.72 -29.69
CA TYR A 177 -10.34 -10.74 -30.60
C TYR A 177 -11.24 -10.57 -31.84
N ASP A 178 -11.68 -9.35 -32.03
CA ASP A 178 -12.31 -8.89 -33.26
C ASP A 178 -11.35 -8.04 -34.09
N SER A 179 -11.34 -8.23 -35.40
CA SER A 179 -10.41 -7.50 -36.28
C SER A 179 -10.71 -6.00 -36.42
N ALA A 180 -11.94 -5.58 -36.14
CA ALA A 180 -12.37 -4.20 -36.27
C ALA A 180 -12.22 -3.42 -34.93
N THR A 181 -12.51 -4.07 -33.79
CA THR A 181 -12.58 -3.44 -32.46
C THR A 181 -11.42 -3.81 -31.57
N GLY A 182 -10.69 -4.89 -31.85
CA GLY A 182 -9.60 -5.41 -31.04
C GLY A 182 -10.06 -6.47 -30.04
N TRP A 183 -9.60 -6.38 -28.79
CA TRP A 183 -10.03 -7.30 -27.73
C TRP A 183 -11.32 -6.80 -27.10
N ASP A 184 -12.37 -7.57 -27.26
CA ASP A 184 -13.67 -7.29 -26.66
C ASP A 184 -13.91 -8.20 -25.46
N ALA A 185 -14.42 -7.62 -24.36
CA ALA A 185 -14.80 -8.39 -23.19
C ALA A 185 -15.90 -9.40 -23.57
N ASP A 186 -15.59 -10.68 -23.40
CA ASP A 186 -16.53 -11.77 -23.69
C ASP A 186 -17.31 -12.12 -22.43
N THR A 187 -16.61 -12.60 -21.41
CA THR A 187 -17.29 -13.06 -20.19
C THR A 187 -16.40 -12.88 -18.96
N LYS A 188 -17.01 -12.34 -17.90
CA LYS A 188 -16.53 -12.45 -16.51
C LYS A 188 -17.29 -13.58 -15.85
N TYR A 189 -16.53 -14.52 -15.29
CA TYR A 189 -17.09 -15.64 -14.56
C TYR A 189 -17.24 -15.26 -13.10
N GLY A 190 -18.04 -16.00 -12.36
CA GLY A 190 -18.19 -15.75 -10.93
C GLY A 190 -16.89 -15.96 -10.16
N CYS A 191 -16.91 -15.55 -8.91
CA CYS A 191 -15.80 -15.71 -7.99
C CYS A 191 -15.62 -17.17 -7.58
N ASP A 192 -14.42 -17.71 -7.80
CA ASP A 192 -13.97 -18.98 -7.27
C ASP A 192 -13.09 -18.74 -6.03
N ALA A 193 -13.31 -19.55 -4.98
CA ALA A 193 -12.54 -19.43 -3.75
C ALA A 193 -11.18 -20.13 -3.92
N LEU A 194 -10.10 -19.39 -3.64
CA LEU A 194 -8.74 -19.92 -3.63
C LEU A 194 -8.56 -21.03 -2.58
N ASP A 195 -7.90 -22.11 -2.94
CA ASP A 195 -7.60 -23.23 -2.07
C ASP A 195 -6.59 -22.87 -0.96
N SER A 196 -6.23 -23.84 -0.12
CA SER A 196 -5.27 -23.64 0.98
C SER A 196 -3.86 -23.26 0.51
N ALA A 197 -3.50 -23.53 -0.72
CA ALA A 197 -2.25 -23.12 -1.36
C ALA A 197 -2.38 -21.84 -2.18
N SER A 198 -3.57 -21.21 -2.14
CA SER A 198 -3.90 -20.00 -2.92
C SER A 198 -3.88 -20.21 -4.41
N HIS A 199 -4.31 -21.39 -4.81
CA HIS A 199 -4.52 -21.77 -6.19
C HIS A 199 -6.01 -21.82 -6.49
N ASP A 200 -6.32 -21.58 -7.76
CA ASP A 200 -7.58 -21.94 -8.38
C ASP A 200 -7.32 -22.76 -9.65
N THR A 201 -8.25 -23.67 -9.96
CA THR A 201 -8.21 -24.49 -11.16
C THR A 201 -9.60 -24.56 -11.76
N ALA A 202 -9.83 -23.79 -12.81
CA ALA A 202 -11.12 -23.67 -13.46
C ALA A 202 -11.13 -24.37 -14.84
N PRO A 203 -12.08 -25.30 -15.09
CA PRO A 203 -12.28 -25.91 -16.40
C PRO A 203 -13.17 -25.02 -17.28
N PHE A 204 -12.77 -24.82 -18.52
CA PHE A 204 -13.55 -24.13 -19.54
C PHE A 204 -13.79 -25.03 -20.73
N SER A 205 -15.08 -25.30 -21.05
CA SER A 205 -15.47 -26.03 -22.24
C SER A 205 -15.36 -25.11 -23.46
N LEU A 206 -14.49 -25.45 -24.40
CA LEU A 206 -14.23 -24.64 -25.59
C LEU A 206 -15.29 -24.89 -26.68
N ASN A 207 -16.47 -24.33 -26.49
CA ASN A 207 -17.50 -24.29 -27.53
C ASN A 207 -17.34 -23.04 -28.39
N LEU A 208 -16.11 -22.76 -28.80
CA LEU A 208 -15.66 -21.51 -29.42
C LEU A 208 -15.48 -21.70 -30.94
N ALA A 209 -15.57 -20.62 -31.68
CA ALA A 209 -15.40 -20.65 -33.12
C ALA A 209 -13.94 -21.00 -33.50
N VAL A 210 -13.83 -21.89 -34.49
CA VAL A 210 -12.53 -22.30 -35.02
C VAL A 210 -11.89 -21.15 -35.79
N GLY A 211 -10.66 -20.86 -35.45
CA GLY A 211 -9.85 -19.79 -36.06
C GLY A 211 -9.86 -18.50 -35.31
N ASP A 212 -10.79 -18.29 -34.40
CA ASP A 212 -10.82 -17.08 -33.57
C ASP A 212 -9.74 -17.09 -32.49
N ARG A 213 -9.33 -15.91 -32.10
CA ARG A 213 -8.30 -15.66 -31.08
C ARG A 213 -8.97 -15.26 -29.78
N TYR A 214 -8.50 -15.85 -28.72
CA TYR A 214 -9.00 -15.60 -27.37
C TYR A 214 -7.85 -15.33 -26.41
N ARG A 215 -8.17 -14.70 -25.29
CA ARG A 215 -7.30 -14.63 -24.13
C ARG A 215 -8.09 -14.85 -22.84
N ILE A 216 -7.42 -15.39 -21.84
CA ILE A 216 -8.02 -15.69 -20.52
C ILE A 216 -7.06 -15.28 -19.42
N ARG A 217 -7.61 -14.83 -18.30
CA ARG A 217 -6.88 -14.59 -17.08
C ARG A 217 -7.74 -14.88 -15.86
N GLY A 218 -7.11 -15.03 -14.69
CA GLY A 218 -7.75 -14.94 -13.40
C GLY A 218 -7.35 -13.64 -12.74
N ASP A 219 -8.29 -12.93 -12.14
CA ASP A 219 -8.10 -11.68 -11.43
C ASP A 219 -8.37 -11.88 -9.95
N TYR A 220 -7.43 -11.48 -9.11
CA TYR A 220 -7.60 -11.54 -7.66
C TYR A 220 -8.46 -10.38 -7.17
N GLN A 221 -9.51 -10.72 -6.41
CA GLN A 221 -10.37 -9.77 -5.72
C GLN A 221 -10.28 -10.02 -4.21
N HIS A 222 -9.79 -9.03 -3.46
CA HIS A 222 -9.75 -9.17 -2.01
C HIS A 222 -11.17 -9.10 -1.42
N GLY A 223 -11.43 -9.94 -0.42
CA GLY A 223 -12.68 -9.88 0.35
C GLY A 223 -12.68 -8.72 1.35
N ALA A 224 -13.82 -8.52 2.00
CA ALA A 224 -13.99 -7.45 2.98
C ALA A 224 -13.07 -7.59 4.21
N THR A 225 -12.58 -8.78 4.47
CA THR A 225 -11.74 -9.10 5.64
C THR A 225 -10.24 -9.11 5.34
N ASP A 226 -9.84 -9.32 4.08
CA ASP A 226 -8.42 -9.24 3.68
C ASP A 226 -8.08 -7.87 3.12
N LEU A 227 -7.64 -6.98 3.98
CA LEU A 227 -7.14 -5.66 3.60
C LEU A 227 -5.60 -5.62 3.48
N ALA A 228 -4.96 -6.79 3.47
CA ALA A 228 -3.50 -6.88 3.42
C ALA A 228 -2.94 -6.56 2.04
N ASN A 229 -3.64 -6.95 0.99
CA ASN A 229 -3.26 -6.68 -0.40
C ASN A 229 -4.44 -6.13 -1.20
N LEU A 230 -4.11 -5.34 -2.20
CA LEU A 230 -5.05 -4.78 -3.16
C LEU A 230 -5.36 -5.82 -4.26
N ASN A 231 -6.50 -5.63 -4.94
CA ASN A 231 -6.88 -6.39 -6.12
C ASN A 231 -5.80 -6.32 -7.19
N GLU A 232 -5.64 -7.40 -7.93
CA GLU A 232 -4.66 -7.46 -9.02
C GLU A 232 -5.20 -8.26 -10.18
N GLN A 233 -5.07 -7.70 -11.37
CA GLN A 233 -5.37 -8.40 -12.61
C GLN A 233 -4.20 -9.30 -12.99
N GLY A 234 -4.51 -10.57 -13.24
CA GLY A 234 -3.49 -11.50 -13.70
C GLY A 234 -3.03 -11.23 -15.15
N PRO A 235 -1.88 -11.74 -15.55
CA PRO A 235 -1.44 -11.64 -16.93
C PRO A 235 -2.35 -12.45 -17.84
N TRP A 236 -2.64 -11.92 -19.05
CA TRP A 236 -3.37 -12.63 -20.09
C TRP A 236 -2.59 -13.81 -20.61
N VAL A 237 -3.28 -14.95 -20.81
CA VAL A 237 -2.80 -16.11 -21.54
C VAL A 237 -3.61 -16.23 -22.83
N TYR A 238 -2.93 -16.37 -23.96
CA TYR A 238 -3.54 -16.31 -25.29
C TYR A 238 -3.74 -17.69 -25.87
N PHE A 239 -4.87 -17.92 -26.53
CA PHE A 239 -5.15 -19.19 -27.17
C PHE A 239 -6.00 -19.03 -28.44
N VAL A 240 -5.97 -20.06 -29.29
CA VAL A 240 -6.79 -20.20 -30.48
C VAL A 240 -7.39 -21.60 -30.53
N VAL A 241 -8.55 -21.74 -31.18
CA VAL A 241 -9.19 -23.03 -31.42
C VAL A 241 -8.94 -23.44 -32.87
N ALA A 242 -8.35 -24.63 -33.08
CA ALA A 242 -8.15 -25.24 -34.38
C ALA A 242 -9.13 -26.39 -34.62
N LYS A 243 -9.26 -26.79 -35.89
CA LYS A 243 -10.03 -27.97 -36.26
C LYS A 243 -9.42 -29.25 -35.69
#